data_c9289ad307f748b21cb7af4efa2f34af
#
_entry.id   c9289ad307f748b21cb7af4efa2f34af
#
_cell.length_a   1.000
_cell.length_b   1.000
_cell.length_c   1.000
_cell.angle_alpha   90.00
_cell.angle_beta   90.00
_cell.angle_gamma   90.00
#
_symmetry.space_group_name_H-M   'P 1'
#
loop_
_entity.id
_entity.type
_entity.pdbx_description
1 polymer ?
#
loop_
_entity_poly.entity_id
_entity_poly.type
_entity_poly.pdbx_seq_one_letter_code
_entity_poly.pdbx_strand_id
1 'polypeptide(L)'
;LKIIKPTPIKRVGKHDRERRVLLGLVDYYIQTGKPVGSNTLKEAGFEDLSSATIRNYFAQLEEEGYLLQSHSSGGRIPTDLAYRIYAHAYLNTNEPYHKQNPFEAFKSFESKEIAIFLQEAAEKLSWETNCAVFLSAPRFDHDFIANLKLVPLDAYRCLCIIMTDFGVIKTEVMHLPVKLSSFGIKRIENYFHCRLTNLGEPENLEPEEETIAQTFYNELMLRYIVGYSNFIDVDLYRTGFSRLLFYSDFQDTNLLASSLSLFENAHSMRLLLKECKALNHLRFWIGDDLSSFANSSPRCSVLTIPYYINYKPVGAVGLLGPTRLPYRGLFSLLKLFSDCISETVTKNVYKFKIDYRQPEQSLYLKKEESLLIGQSRFLIEDKRP
;
A
#
# COMPACT_ATOMS: atom_id res chain seq x y z
N LEU A 1 -30.95 3.91 8.01
CA LEU A 1 -29.88 3.14 7.33
C LEU A 1 -30.56 2.10 6.44
N LYS A 2 -30.59 2.32 5.11
CA LYS A 2 -31.10 1.32 4.16
C LYS A 2 -29.92 0.52 3.62
N ILE A 3 -29.87 -0.76 3.96
CA ILE A 3 -28.98 -1.72 3.30
C ILE A 3 -29.41 -1.79 1.83
N ILE A 4 -28.46 -1.70 0.90
CA ILE A 4 -28.73 -1.79 -0.52
C ILE A 4 -29.16 -3.21 -0.82
N LYS A 5 -30.43 -3.40 -1.20
CA LYS A 5 -30.99 -4.71 -1.51
C LYS A 5 -30.27 -5.34 -2.70
N PRO A 6 -29.73 -6.55 -2.58
CA PRO A 6 -29.40 -7.33 -3.78
C PRO A 6 -30.70 -7.61 -4.55
N THR A 7 -30.63 -7.53 -5.88
CA THR A 7 -31.74 -7.65 -6.81
C THR A 7 -32.57 -8.93 -6.53
N PRO A 8 -33.92 -8.88 -6.50
CA PRO A 8 -34.76 -10.06 -6.23
C PRO A 8 -34.71 -11.04 -7.41
N ILE A 9 -34.01 -12.15 -7.22
CA ILE A 9 -33.99 -13.25 -8.20
C ILE A 9 -35.11 -14.21 -7.85
N LYS A 10 -36.05 -14.42 -8.78
CA LYS A 10 -37.12 -15.41 -8.64
C LYS A 10 -36.52 -16.82 -8.49
N ARG A 11 -36.81 -17.50 -7.37
CA ARG A 11 -36.36 -18.84 -6.93
C ARG A 11 -34.89 -18.93 -6.54
N VAL A 12 -34.52 -18.20 -5.49
CA VAL A 12 -33.22 -18.31 -4.84
C VAL A 12 -33.19 -19.60 -4.02
N GLY A 13 -32.16 -20.43 -4.24
CA GLY A 13 -31.92 -21.65 -3.45
C GLY A 13 -31.69 -21.36 -1.96
N LYS A 14 -31.67 -22.41 -1.11
CA LYS A 14 -31.40 -22.27 0.33
C LYS A 14 -30.05 -21.60 0.57
N HIS A 15 -29.01 -22.06 -0.12
CA HIS A 15 -27.63 -21.53 -0.03
C HIS A 15 -27.52 -20.04 -0.43
N ASP A 16 -28.24 -19.61 -1.46
CA ASP A 16 -28.21 -18.22 -1.88
C ASP A 16 -28.85 -17.29 -0.85
N ARG A 17 -29.94 -17.76 -0.18
CA ARG A 17 -30.58 -17.01 0.90
C ARG A 17 -29.69 -16.90 2.12
N GLU A 18 -29.00 -17.97 2.48
CA GLU A 18 -28.03 -18.01 3.56
C GLU A 18 -26.85 -17.06 3.30
N ARG A 19 -26.28 -17.13 2.11
CA ARG A 19 -25.22 -16.20 1.67
C ARG A 19 -25.71 -14.74 1.70
N ARG A 20 -26.94 -14.46 1.25
CA ARG A 20 -27.54 -13.14 1.31
C ARG A 20 -27.69 -12.64 2.75
N VAL A 21 -28.08 -13.51 3.68
CA VAL A 21 -28.16 -13.20 5.12
C VAL A 21 -26.79 -12.90 5.69
N LEU A 22 -25.77 -13.70 5.36
CA LEU A 22 -24.38 -13.45 5.78
C LEU A 22 -23.88 -12.08 5.29
N LEU A 23 -23.99 -11.82 3.99
CA LEU A 23 -23.54 -10.54 3.41
C LEU A 23 -24.27 -9.33 4.01
N GLY A 24 -25.56 -9.44 4.26
CA GLY A 24 -26.36 -8.39 4.91
C GLY A 24 -25.96 -8.16 6.36
N LEU A 25 -25.65 -9.22 7.10
CA LEU A 25 -25.17 -9.12 8.47
C LEU A 25 -23.78 -8.43 8.51
N VAL A 26 -22.87 -8.83 7.64
CA VAL A 26 -21.53 -8.22 7.54
C VAL A 26 -21.66 -6.74 7.18
N ASP A 27 -22.47 -6.39 6.19
CA ASP A 27 -22.70 -5.01 5.78
C ASP A 27 -23.24 -4.14 6.92
N TYR A 28 -24.25 -4.65 7.65
CA TYR A 28 -24.81 -3.97 8.82
C TYR A 28 -23.77 -3.78 9.93
N TYR A 29 -22.97 -4.82 10.21
CA TYR A 29 -21.92 -4.76 11.22
C TYR A 29 -20.80 -3.78 10.86
N ILE A 30 -20.38 -3.74 9.59
CA ILE A 30 -19.41 -2.76 9.10
C ILE A 30 -19.89 -1.33 9.37
N GLN A 31 -21.17 -1.05 9.12
CA GLN A 31 -21.76 0.29 9.29
C GLN A 31 -21.95 0.70 10.76
N THR A 32 -22.28 -0.25 11.63
CA THR A 32 -22.72 0.07 12.99
C THR A 32 -21.71 -0.31 14.08
N GLY A 33 -20.87 -1.33 13.84
CA GLY A 33 -19.99 -1.92 14.84
C GLY A 33 -20.72 -2.66 15.97
N LYS A 34 -22.05 -2.87 15.83
CA LYS A 34 -22.86 -3.48 16.89
C LYS A 34 -23.26 -4.92 16.51
N PRO A 35 -23.25 -5.88 17.47
CA PRO A 35 -23.73 -7.22 17.24
C PRO A 35 -25.13 -7.23 16.64
N VAL A 36 -25.39 -8.10 15.67
CA VAL A 36 -26.61 -8.09 14.84
C VAL A 36 -27.57 -9.17 15.30
N GLY A 37 -28.79 -8.76 15.74
CA GLY A 37 -29.86 -9.64 16.06
C GLY A 37 -30.72 -10.01 14.85
N SER A 38 -31.46 -11.13 14.90
CA SER A 38 -32.35 -11.56 13.81
C SER A 38 -33.45 -10.55 13.49
N ASN A 39 -34.03 -9.91 14.50
CA ASN A 39 -35.02 -8.83 14.31
C ASN A 39 -34.38 -7.59 13.70
N THR A 40 -33.18 -7.20 14.17
CA THR A 40 -32.41 -6.07 13.65
C THR A 40 -32.11 -6.24 12.14
N LEU A 41 -31.67 -7.44 11.73
CA LEU A 41 -31.41 -7.70 10.34
C LEU A 41 -32.70 -7.71 9.49
N LYS A 42 -33.80 -8.25 10.02
CA LYS A 42 -35.10 -8.21 9.36
C LYS A 42 -35.51 -6.77 9.05
N GLU A 43 -35.50 -5.89 10.07
CA GLU A 43 -35.84 -4.47 9.95
C GLU A 43 -34.88 -3.68 9.03
N ALA A 44 -33.62 -4.13 8.93
CA ALA A 44 -32.62 -3.50 8.08
C ALA A 44 -32.75 -3.82 6.57
N GLY A 45 -33.74 -4.63 6.15
CA GLY A 45 -34.06 -4.87 4.74
C GLY A 45 -34.29 -6.34 4.36
N PHE A 46 -34.45 -7.24 5.35
CA PHE A 46 -34.75 -8.66 5.15
C PHE A 46 -36.18 -8.98 5.56
N GLU A 47 -37.13 -8.10 5.25
CA GLU A 47 -38.56 -8.24 5.60
C GLU A 47 -39.23 -9.44 4.92
N ASP A 48 -38.65 -9.95 3.83
CA ASP A 48 -39.05 -11.16 3.12
C ASP A 48 -38.74 -12.46 3.89
N LEU A 49 -37.98 -12.41 4.98
CA LEU A 49 -37.64 -13.52 5.85
C LEU A 49 -38.27 -13.33 7.26
N SER A 50 -38.70 -14.43 7.86
CA SER A 50 -39.14 -14.38 9.27
C SER A 50 -37.87 -14.27 10.18
N SER A 51 -38.02 -13.63 11.34
CA SER A 51 -36.95 -13.56 12.34
C SER A 51 -36.47 -14.95 12.78
N ALA A 52 -37.39 -15.93 12.83
CA ALA A 52 -37.06 -17.33 13.14
C ALA A 52 -36.21 -17.95 12.03
N THR A 53 -36.52 -17.68 10.76
CA THR A 53 -35.72 -18.14 9.61
C THR A 53 -34.30 -17.54 9.65
N ILE A 54 -34.18 -16.24 9.91
CA ILE A 54 -32.88 -15.56 10.04
C ILE A 54 -32.09 -16.16 11.20
N ARG A 55 -32.75 -16.47 12.34
CA ARG A 55 -32.09 -17.11 13.49
C ARG A 55 -31.52 -18.50 13.14
N ASN A 56 -32.26 -19.28 12.34
CA ASN A 56 -31.78 -20.58 11.88
C ASN A 56 -30.57 -20.45 10.97
N TYR A 57 -30.56 -19.47 10.05
CA TYR A 57 -29.36 -19.17 9.25
C TYR A 57 -28.20 -18.72 10.11
N PHE A 58 -28.44 -17.91 11.14
CA PHE A 58 -27.37 -17.50 12.06
C PHE A 58 -26.73 -18.70 12.78
N ALA A 59 -27.55 -19.64 13.25
CA ALA A 59 -27.04 -20.87 13.90
C ALA A 59 -26.19 -21.70 12.93
N GLN A 60 -26.64 -21.89 11.70
CA GLN A 60 -25.90 -22.63 10.67
C GLN A 60 -24.59 -21.90 10.33
N LEU A 61 -24.60 -20.60 10.09
CA LEU A 61 -23.40 -19.80 9.81
C LEU A 61 -22.42 -19.74 10.99
N GLU A 62 -22.91 -19.89 12.21
CA GLU A 62 -22.07 -20.00 13.41
C GLU A 62 -21.40 -21.37 13.48
N GLU A 63 -22.12 -22.47 13.19
CA GLU A 63 -21.56 -23.82 13.10
C GLU A 63 -20.49 -23.92 12.01
N GLU A 64 -20.67 -23.20 10.90
CA GLU A 64 -19.71 -23.11 9.78
C GLU A 64 -18.54 -22.15 10.05
N GLY A 65 -18.52 -21.45 11.21
CA GLY A 65 -17.45 -20.57 11.63
C GLY A 65 -17.46 -19.17 10.98
N TYR A 66 -18.54 -18.77 10.29
CA TYR A 66 -18.65 -17.42 9.73
C TYR A 66 -19.07 -16.38 10.76
N LEU A 67 -19.82 -16.81 11.78
CA LEU A 67 -20.34 -15.92 12.82
C LEU A 67 -19.89 -16.38 14.21
N LEU A 68 -19.80 -15.43 15.13
CA LEU A 68 -19.62 -15.67 16.55
C LEU A 68 -20.74 -15.04 17.34
N GLN A 69 -21.17 -15.69 18.42
CA GLN A 69 -22.10 -15.13 19.37
C GLN A 69 -21.34 -14.20 20.34
N SER A 70 -21.76 -12.94 20.42
CA SER A 70 -21.12 -11.95 21.29
C SER A 70 -21.31 -12.28 22.79
N HIS A 71 -22.54 -12.70 23.17
CA HIS A 71 -22.94 -13.13 24.53
C HIS A 71 -24.15 -14.06 24.42
N SER A 72 -24.46 -14.81 25.45
CA SER A 72 -25.53 -15.81 25.47
C SER A 72 -26.93 -15.31 25.05
N SER A 73 -27.23 -14.02 25.23
CA SER A 73 -28.42 -13.33 24.76
C SER A 73 -28.17 -12.33 23.62
N GLY A 74 -26.92 -12.27 23.12
CA GLY A 74 -26.44 -11.23 22.21
C GLY A 74 -26.69 -11.57 20.74
N GLY A 75 -26.50 -10.55 19.88
CA GLY A 75 -26.45 -10.71 18.44
C GLY A 75 -25.21 -11.47 17.96
N ARG A 76 -25.09 -11.59 16.65
CA ARG A 76 -23.93 -12.24 16.00
C ARG A 76 -22.98 -11.19 15.48
N ILE A 77 -21.67 -11.53 15.50
CA ILE A 77 -20.57 -10.73 14.94
C ILE A 77 -19.86 -11.56 13.86
N PRO A 78 -19.40 -10.91 12.77
CA PRO A 78 -18.66 -11.60 11.72
C PRO A 78 -17.27 -12.05 12.19
N THR A 79 -16.81 -13.19 11.70
CA THR A 79 -15.42 -13.64 11.78
C THR A 79 -14.61 -13.12 10.59
N ASP A 80 -13.29 -13.31 10.60
CA ASP A 80 -12.42 -12.99 9.46
C ASP A 80 -12.86 -13.75 8.19
N LEU A 81 -13.36 -14.99 8.35
CA LEU A 81 -13.90 -15.79 7.26
C LEU A 81 -15.12 -15.12 6.63
N ALA A 82 -16.02 -14.55 7.43
CA ALA A 82 -17.18 -13.80 6.93
C ALA A 82 -16.77 -12.55 6.16
N TYR A 83 -15.77 -11.81 6.65
CA TYR A 83 -15.24 -10.64 5.93
C TYR A 83 -14.60 -11.04 4.61
N ARG A 84 -13.89 -12.18 4.53
CA ARG A 84 -13.33 -12.71 3.28
C ARG A 84 -14.42 -13.00 2.25
N ILE A 85 -15.48 -13.70 2.64
CA ILE A 85 -16.63 -13.98 1.75
C ILE A 85 -17.27 -12.68 1.28
N TYR A 86 -17.43 -11.71 2.19
CA TYR A 86 -17.97 -10.39 1.85
C TYR A 86 -17.07 -9.65 0.85
N ALA A 87 -15.79 -9.58 1.12
CA ALA A 87 -14.82 -8.92 0.23
C ALA A 87 -14.80 -9.59 -1.16
N HIS A 88 -14.75 -10.93 -1.23
CA HIS A 88 -14.80 -11.66 -2.50
C HIS A 88 -16.11 -11.40 -3.29
N ALA A 89 -17.23 -11.25 -2.63
CA ALA A 89 -18.50 -10.98 -3.29
C ALA A 89 -18.51 -9.62 -4.02
N TYR A 90 -17.71 -8.64 -3.54
CA TYR A 90 -17.66 -7.29 -4.11
C TYR A 90 -16.37 -6.99 -4.88
N LEU A 91 -15.35 -7.85 -4.85
CA LEU A 91 -14.06 -7.63 -5.52
C LEU A 91 -14.21 -7.34 -7.02
N ASN A 92 -15.06 -8.12 -7.69
CA ASN A 92 -15.26 -8.06 -9.14
C ASN A 92 -16.49 -7.21 -9.54
N THR A 93 -17.16 -6.57 -8.58
CA THR A 93 -18.25 -5.68 -8.94
C THR A 93 -17.69 -4.39 -9.53
N ASN A 94 -18.12 -4.06 -10.75
CA ASN A 94 -17.77 -2.80 -11.40
C ASN A 94 -18.72 -1.68 -10.95
N GLU A 95 -18.92 -1.56 -9.65
CA GLU A 95 -19.73 -0.45 -9.13
C GLU A 95 -18.92 0.84 -9.24
N PRO A 96 -19.44 1.86 -9.92
CA PRO A 96 -18.76 3.13 -10.01
C PRO A 96 -18.69 3.79 -8.62
N TYR A 97 -17.65 4.54 -8.38
CA TYR A 97 -17.57 5.39 -7.20
C TYR A 97 -18.60 6.50 -7.32
N HIS A 98 -19.64 6.49 -6.48
CA HIS A 98 -20.80 7.36 -6.63
C HIS A 98 -20.61 8.79 -6.08
N LYS A 99 -19.48 9.09 -5.46
CA LYS A 99 -19.13 10.42 -4.98
C LYS A 99 -18.30 11.16 -6.02
N GLN A 100 -18.15 12.48 -5.83
CA GLN A 100 -17.20 13.26 -6.62
C GLN A 100 -15.80 12.66 -6.50
N ASN A 101 -15.07 12.59 -7.63
CA ASN A 101 -13.72 12.05 -7.64
C ASN A 101 -12.76 12.88 -6.76
N PRO A 102 -12.28 12.37 -5.63
CA PRO A 102 -11.41 13.15 -4.74
C PRO A 102 -9.99 13.35 -5.31
N PHE A 103 -9.65 12.65 -6.39
CA PHE A 103 -8.33 12.65 -7.03
C PHE A 103 -8.30 13.41 -8.36
N GLU A 104 -9.37 14.14 -8.70
CA GLU A 104 -9.45 14.89 -9.97
C GLU A 104 -8.31 15.91 -10.12
N ALA A 105 -7.87 16.52 -9.01
CA ALA A 105 -6.75 17.45 -9.00
C ALA A 105 -5.42 16.84 -9.49
N PHE A 106 -5.26 15.53 -9.39
CA PHE A 106 -4.04 14.85 -9.84
C PHE A 106 -3.83 14.94 -11.36
N LYS A 107 -4.90 15.03 -12.14
CA LYS A 107 -4.82 15.14 -13.61
C LYS A 107 -4.12 16.42 -14.08
N SER A 108 -4.14 17.47 -13.26
CA SER A 108 -3.47 18.73 -13.55
C SER A 108 -2.00 18.77 -13.11
N PHE A 109 -1.54 17.74 -12.39
CA PHE A 109 -0.15 17.65 -11.94
C PHE A 109 0.81 17.49 -13.11
N GLU A 110 1.79 18.38 -13.20
CA GLU A 110 2.82 18.37 -14.26
C GLU A 110 4.17 18.71 -13.64
N SER A 111 4.95 17.68 -13.31
CA SER A 111 6.30 17.83 -12.78
C SER A 111 7.15 16.60 -13.08
N LYS A 112 8.47 16.79 -13.08
CA LYS A 112 9.44 15.69 -13.04
C LYS A 112 9.50 15.01 -11.67
N GLU A 113 9.03 15.68 -10.63
CA GLU A 113 9.09 15.23 -9.22
C GLU A 113 8.03 14.15 -8.91
N ILE A 114 8.08 13.04 -9.67
CA ILE A 114 7.08 11.96 -9.55
C ILE A 114 7.08 11.34 -8.16
N ALA A 115 8.23 11.28 -7.50
CA ALA A 115 8.35 10.75 -6.14
C ALA A 115 7.53 11.58 -5.13
N ILE A 116 7.61 12.92 -5.22
CA ILE A 116 6.82 13.83 -4.38
C ILE A 116 5.33 13.67 -4.68
N PHE A 117 4.96 13.63 -5.96
CA PHE A 117 3.57 13.38 -6.36
C PHE A 117 3.01 12.08 -5.78
N LEU A 118 3.76 10.98 -5.85
CA LEU A 118 3.31 9.70 -5.31
C LEU A 118 3.14 9.74 -3.79
N GLN A 119 4.00 10.48 -3.09
CA GLN A 119 3.86 10.69 -1.65
C GLN A 119 2.60 11.50 -1.32
N GLU A 120 2.38 12.63 -1.99
CA GLU A 120 1.18 13.46 -1.82
C GLU A 120 -0.10 12.68 -2.17
N ALA A 121 -0.05 11.86 -3.22
CA ALA A 121 -1.16 11.00 -3.60
C ALA A 121 -1.47 9.95 -2.51
N ALA A 122 -0.44 9.34 -1.91
CA ALA A 122 -0.61 8.41 -0.80
C ALA A 122 -1.22 9.10 0.43
N GLU A 123 -0.78 10.32 0.75
CA GLU A 123 -1.36 11.13 1.84
C GLU A 123 -2.83 11.45 1.58
N LYS A 124 -3.18 11.88 0.36
CA LYS A 124 -4.56 12.16 -0.02
C LYS A 124 -5.44 10.91 0.11
N LEU A 125 -4.95 9.74 -0.36
CA LEU A 125 -5.67 8.48 -0.21
C LEU A 125 -5.89 8.11 1.26
N SER A 126 -4.89 8.32 2.11
CA SER A 126 -5.01 8.11 3.55
C SER A 126 -6.08 9.01 4.18
N TRP A 127 -6.18 10.27 3.74
CA TRP A 127 -7.23 11.18 4.18
C TRP A 127 -8.64 10.72 3.78
N GLU A 128 -8.82 10.27 2.56
CA GLU A 128 -10.12 9.83 2.05
C GLU A 128 -10.61 8.51 2.67
N THR A 129 -9.66 7.65 3.08
CA THR A 129 -9.99 6.30 3.59
C THR A 129 -9.91 6.17 5.11
N ASN A 130 -9.28 7.11 5.80
CA ASN A 130 -8.84 7.00 7.19
C ASN A 130 -7.99 5.74 7.47
N CYS A 131 -7.29 5.23 6.46
CA CYS A 131 -6.40 4.07 6.58
C CYS A 131 -4.94 4.51 6.56
N ALA A 132 -4.06 3.65 7.09
CA ALA A 132 -2.64 3.77 6.80
C ALA A 132 -2.38 3.33 5.36
N VAL A 133 -1.52 4.07 4.65
CA VAL A 133 -1.20 3.84 3.24
C VAL A 133 0.28 3.55 3.10
N PHE A 134 0.60 2.58 2.24
CA PHE A 134 1.95 2.28 1.80
C PHE A 134 1.96 2.09 0.28
N LEU A 135 2.98 2.61 -0.36
CA LEU A 135 3.07 2.66 -1.82
C LEU A 135 4.50 2.34 -2.26
N SER A 136 4.63 1.51 -3.28
CA SER A 136 5.91 1.27 -3.94
C SER A 136 6.05 2.12 -5.19
N ALA A 137 7.20 2.78 -5.35
CA ALA A 137 7.50 3.53 -6.55
C ALA A 137 8.51 2.81 -7.44
N PRO A 138 8.39 2.90 -8.78
CA PRO A 138 9.45 2.46 -9.68
C PRO A 138 10.67 3.37 -9.53
N ARG A 139 11.85 2.85 -9.77
CA ARG A 139 13.03 3.67 -9.99
C ARG A 139 13.02 4.22 -11.41
N PHE A 140 13.24 5.51 -11.51
CA PHE A 140 13.39 6.18 -12.80
C PHE A 140 14.87 6.21 -13.17
N ASP A 141 15.20 5.83 -14.43
CA ASP A 141 16.58 5.64 -14.88
C ASP A 141 17.38 6.92 -15.05
N HIS A 142 16.71 8.06 -15.05
CA HIS A 142 17.32 9.38 -15.15
C HIS A 142 17.15 10.21 -13.88
N ASP A 143 17.12 9.55 -12.72
CA ASP A 143 17.20 10.25 -11.45
C ASP A 143 18.68 10.62 -11.20
N PHE A 144 19.17 11.60 -11.94
CA PHE A 144 20.51 12.12 -11.79
C PHE A 144 20.64 12.92 -10.50
N ILE A 145 21.84 12.91 -9.94
CA ILE A 145 22.15 13.81 -8.85
C ILE A 145 22.13 15.23 -9.41
N ALA A 146 21.11 16.01 -9.05
CA ALA A 146 20.95 17.40 -9.47
C ALA A 146 21.86 18.32 -8.65
N ASN A 147 21.99 18.02 -7.37
CA ASN A 147 22.81 18.82 -6.47
C ASN A 147 23.34 17.98 -5.30
N LEU A 148 24.45 18.44 -4.74
CA LEU A 148 25.09 17.84 -3.59
C LEU A 148 25.49 18.95 -2.62
N LYS A 149 25.20 18.76 -1.34
CA LYS A 149 25.57 19.68 -0.27
C LYS A 149 26.37 18.96 0.79
N LEU A 150 27.48 19.55 1.23
CA LEU A 150 28.28 19.04 2.33
C LEU A 150 28.09 19.90 3.57
N VAL A 151 27.68 19.29 4.68
CA VAL A 151 27.50 19.96 5.96
C VAL A 151 28.49 19.34 6.97
N PRO A 152 29.47 20.09 7.48
CA PRO A 152 30.40 19.57 8.46
C PRO A 152 29.67 19.20 9.76
N LEU A 153 29.88 17.97 10.24
CA LEU A 153 29.38 17.49 11.52
C LEU A 153 30.43 17.70 12.62
N ASP A 154 31.68 17.37 12.30
CA ASP A 154 32.84 17.58 13.16
C ASP A 154 34.12 17.70 12.33
N ALA A 155 35.29 17.60 12.97
CA ALA A 155 36.59 17.75 12.30
C ALA A 155 36.87 16.69 11.21
N TYR A 156 36.23 15.52 11.29
CA TYR A 156 36.50 14.36 10.45
C TYR A 156 35.23 13.74 9.82
N ARG A 157 34.09 14.40 9.96
CA ARG A 157 32.83 13.90 9.37
C ARG A 157 32.03 15.02 8.73
N CYS A 158 31.53 14.76 7.54
CA CYS A 158 30.58 15.60 6.84
C CYS A 158 29.29 14.83 6.56
N LEU A 159 28.14 15.49 6.70
CA LEU A 159 26.89 15.01 6.16
C LEU A 159 26.83 15.40 4.67
N CYS A 160 26.75 14.41 3.81
CA CYS A 160 26.50 14.61 2.39
C CYS A 160 24.98 14.55 2.14
N ILE A 161 24.39 15.64 1.66
CA ILE A 161 22.99 15.72 1.25
C ILE A 161 22.97 15.66 -0.27
N ILE A 162 22.41 14.59 -0.82
CA ILE A 162 22.27 14.34 -2.24
C ILE A 162 20.84 14.67 -2.62
N MET A 163 20.67 15.55 -3.59
CA MET A 163 19.36 15.89 -4.18
C MET A 163 19.34 15.43 -5.64
N THR A 164 18.29 14.71 -6.00
CA THR A 164 18.11 14.20 -7.35
C THR A 164 17.13 15.05 -8.16
N ASP A 165 17.16 14.93 -9.49
CA ASP A 165 16.24 15.64 -10.41
C ASP A 165 14.75 15.35 -10.16
N PHE A 166 14.45 14.24 -9.49
CA PHE A 166 13.09 13.81 -9.14
C PHE A 166 12.67 14.21 -7.72
N GLY A 167 13.46 15.08 -7.05
CA GLY A 167 13.16 15.56 -5.71
C GLY A 167 13.46 14.56 -4.59
N VAL A 168 14.14 13.45 -4.88
CA VAL A 168 14.59 12.53 -3.83
C VAL A 168 15.77 13.13 -3.08
N ILE A 169 15.68 13.17 -1.75
CA ILE A 169 16.77 13.61 -0.88
C ILE A 169 17.32 12.39 -0.14
N LYS A 170 18.63 12.17 -0.30
CA LYS A 170 19.38 11.16 0.44
C LYS A 170 20.46 11.81 1.28
N THR A 171 20.74 11.25 2.45
CA THR A 171 21.79 11.74 3.33
C THR A 171 22.76 10.61 3.66
N GLU A 172 24.03 10.88 3.58
CA GLU A 172 25.09 9.95 3.96
C GLU A 172 26.15 10.66 4.80
N VAL A 173 26.70 9.94 5.79
CA VAL A 173 27.82 10.46 6.58
C VAL A 173 29.12 10.03 5.90
N MET A 174 29.93 11.02 5.53
CA MET A 174 31.23 10.82 4.92
C MET A 174 32.34 11.08 5.93
N HIS A 175 33.33 10.21 5.96
CA HIS A 175 34.49 10.34 6.82
C HIS A 175 35.65 11.03 6.08
N LEU A 176 36.17 12.09 6.67
CA LEU A 176 37.28 12.87 6.13
C LEU A 176 38.60 12.32 6.69
N PRO A 177 39.60 12.05 5.85
CA PRO A 177 40.92 11.60 6.32
C PRO A 177 41.72 12.73 7.02
N VAL A 178 41.39 13.97 6.69
CA VAL A 178 42.02 15.18 7.28
C VAL A 178 40.93 16.21 7.61
N LYS A 179 41.27 17.11 8.52
CA LYS A 179 40.38 18.23 8.88
C LYS A 179 40.38 19.25 7.74
N LEU A 180 39.21 19.48 7.15
CA LEU A 180 39.00 20.48 6.13
C LEU A 180 38.54 21.82 6.71
N SER A 181 39.01 22.91 6.10
CA SER A 181 38.46 24.23 6.37
C SER A 181 37.07 24.39 5.75
N SER A 182 36.27 25.36 6.23
CA SER A 182 34.99 25.68 5.62
C SER A 182 35.11 26.10 4.15
N PHE A 183 36.24 26.68 3.77
CA PHE A 183 36.54 27.01 2.37
C PHE A 183 36.89 25.77 1.56
N GLY A 184 37.64 24.82 2.12
CA GLY A 184 37.96 23.55 1.47
C GLY A 184 36.68 22.73 1.20
N ILE A 185 35.74 22.69 2.15
CA ILE A 185 34.46 22.02 1.95
C ILE A 185 33.66 22.67 0.80
N LYS A 186 33.65 24.02 0.70
CA LYS A 186 32.98 24.70 -0.41
C LYS A 186 33.66 24.45 -1.76
N ARG A 187 34.99 24.38 -1.80
CA ARG A 187 35.74 24.04 -3.05
C ARG A 187 35.40 22.62 -3.49
N ILE A 188 35.26 21.67 -2.56
CA ILE A 188 34.85 20.31 -2.86
C ILE A 188 33.39 20.28 -3.34
N GLU A 189 32.46 21.03 -2.72
CA GLU A 189 31.08 21.20 -3.23
C GLU A 189 31.07 21.70 -4.69
N ASN A 190 31.85 22.73 -4.99
CA ASN A 190 31.95 23.29 -6.34
C ASN A 190 32.53 22.28 -7.32
N TYR A 191 33.53 21.49 -6.91
CA TYR A 191 34.09 20.39 -7.73
C TYR A 191 32.97 19.37 -8.11
N PHE A 192 32.16 18.96 -7.14
CA PHE A 192 31.03 18.07 -7.40
C PHE A 192 30.01 18.72 -8.34
N HIS A 193 29.67 19.99 -8.10
CA HIS A 193 28.73 20.70 -8.95
C HIS A 193 29.22 20.78 -10.41
N CYS A 194 30.46 21.14 -10.64
CA CYS A 194 31.06 21.18 -11.98
C CYS A 194 31.07 19.79 -12.66
N ARG A 195 31.38 18.74 -11.90
CA ARG A 195 31.38 17.36 -12.43
C ARG A 195 29.96 16.83 -12.75
N LEU A 196 28.97 17.21 -11.96
CA LEU A 196 27.58 16.76 -12.16
C LEU A 196 26.89 17.52 -13.28
N THR A 197 27.15 18.82 -13.40
CA THR A 197 26.44 19.68 -14.37
C THR A 197 27.18 19.85 -15.68
N ASN A 198 28.48 19.51 -15.74
CA ASN A 198 29.41 19.85 -16.82
C ASN A 198 29.45 21.37 -17.11
N LEU A 199 29.15 22.22 -16.14
CA LEU A 199 29.15 23.65 -16.21
C LEU A 199 30.25 24.24 -15.30
N GLY A 200 31.06 25.10 -15.87
CA GLY A 200 32.18 25.77 -15.17
C GLY A 200 33.44 24.95 -15.04
N GLU A 201 34.51 25.61 -14.60
CA GLU A 201 35.78 24.97 -14.26
C GLU A 201 35.83 24.80 -12.73
N PRO A 202 36.31 23.65 -12.21
CA PRO A 202 36.48 23.49 -10.77
C PRO A 202 37.52 24.53 -10.28
N GLU A 203 37.22 25.16 -9.15
CA GLU A 203 38.21 26.04 -8.48
C GLU A 203 39.48 25.25 -8.18
N ASN A 204 40.61 25.93 -8.13
CA ASN A 204 41.90 25.32 -7.81
C ASN A 204 41.84 24.69 -6.40
N LEU A 205 41.71 23.37 -6.36
CA LEU A 205 41.74 22.57 -5.14
C LEU A 205 43.20 22.42 -4.68
N GLU A 206 43.43 22.42 -3.39
CA GLU A 206 44.70 21.99 -2.84
C GLU A 206 44.92 20.48 -3.12
N PRO A 207 46.14 19.97 -3.25
CA PRO A 207 46.36 18.57 -3.63
C PRO A 207 45.65 17.55 -2.71
N GLU A 208 45.56 17.86 -1.43
CA GLU A 208 44.84 17.02 -0.46
C GLU A 208 43.30 17.08 -0.68
N GLU A 209 42.80 18.28 -0.95
CA GLU A 209 41.37 18.48 -1.24
C GLU A 209 40.95 17.80 -2.54
N GLU A 210 41.82 17.85 -3.57
CA GLU A 210 41.55 17.20 -4.85
C GLU A 210 41.47 15.68 -4.68
N THR A 211 42.40 15.09 -3.92
CA THR A 211 42.43 13.66 -3.63
C THR A 211 41.13 13.24 -2.88
N ILE A 212 40.72 14.03 -1.90
CA ILE A 212 39.47 13.80 -1.13
C ILE A 212 38.29 13.93 -2.05
N ALA A 213 38.21 14.99 -2.86
CA ALA A 213 37.08 15.24 -3.77
C ALA A 213 36.93 14.11 -4.80
N GLN A 214 38.04 13.67 -5.42
CA GLN A 214 38.03 12.55 -6.37
C GLN A 214 37.60 11.23 -5.71
N THR A 215 38.15 10.93 -4.53
CA THR A 215 37.80 9.72 -3.78
C THR A 215 36.30 9.71 -3.43
N PHE A 216 35.79 10.82 -2.90
CA PHE A 216 34.38 10.95 -2.56
C PHE A 216 33.48 10.88 -3.77
N TYR A 217 33.83 11.54 -4.86
CA TYR A 217 33.08 11.48 -6.10
C TYR A 217 33.00 10.04 -6.60
N ASN A 218 34.10 9.33 -6.65
CA ASN A 218 34.14 7.94 -7.11
C ASN A 218 33.36 7.02 -6.17
N GLU A 219 33.52 7.19 -4.86
CA GLU A 219 32.78 6.40 -3.86
C GLU A 219 31.27 6.66 -3.92
N LEU A 220 30.87 7.93 -4.03
CA LEU A 220 29.47 8.31 -4.18
C LEU A 220 28.87 7.75 -5.46
N MET A 221 29.57 7.91 -6.59
CA MET A 221 29.11 7.38 -7.88
C MET A 221 29.04 5.86 -7.86
N LEU A 222 30.03 5.20 -7.26
CA LEU A 222 30.03 3.75 -7.13
C LEU A 222 28.85 3.28 -6.25
N ARG A 223 28.62 3.91 -5.10
CA ARG A 223 27.47 3.61 -4.21
C ARG A 223 26.16 3.90 -4.89
N TYR A 224 26.07 5.01 -5.65
CA TYR A 224 24.90 5.36 -6.41
C TYR A 224 24.62 4.33 -7.51
N ILE A 225 25.65 3.95 -8.28
CA ILE A 225 25.56 2.92 -9.34
C ILE A 225 25.25 1.55 -8.74
N VAL A 226 25.92 1.15 -7.64
CA VAL A 226 25.68 -0.13 -6.96
C VAL A 226 24.30 -0.13 -6.29
N GLY A 227 23.91 0.96 -5.62
CA GLY A 227 22.55 1.12 -5.11
C GLY A 227 21.50 1.11 -6.22
N TYR A 228 21.88 1.55 -7.41
CA TYR A 228 21.06 1.53 -8.62
C TYR A 228 20.98 0.13 -9.24
N SER A 229 22.03 -0.66 -9.16
CA SER A 229 22.09 -2.04 -9.66
C SER A 229 21.48 -3.06 -8.68
N ASN A 230 21.44 -2.75 -7.38
CA ASN A 230 20.78 -3.57 -6.38
C ASN A 230 19.27 -3.35 -6.45
N PHE A 231 18.62 -4.07 -7.36
CA PHE A 231 17.15 -4.02 -7.67
C PHE A 231 16.22 -4.39 -6.51
N ILE A 232 16.70 -4.50 -5.29
CA ILE A 232 15.93 -4.98 -4.14
C ILE A 232 15.12 -3.85 -3.49
N ASP A 233 15.53 -2.58 -3.65
CA ASP A 233 14.89 -1.46 -2.98
C ASP A 233 13.99 -0.66 -3.93
N VAL A 234 12.77 -1.14 -4.08
CA VAL A 234 11.64 -0.29 -4.48
C VAL A 234 11.45 0.72 -3.38
N ASP A 235 11.46 2.01 -3.70
CA ASP A 235 11.17 3.04 -2.72
C ASP A 235 9.78 2.81 -2.14
N LEU A 236 9.72 2.66 -0.83
CA LEU A 236 8.48 2.40 -0.09
C LEU A 236 8.07 3.65 0.67
N TYR A 237 7.00 4.31 0.24
CA TYR A 237 6.38 5.41 0.95
C TYR A 237 5.34 4.87 1.92
N ARG A 238 5.31 5.42 3.13
CA ARG A 238 4.36 5.04 4.17
C ARG A 238 3.82 6.28 4.85
N THR A 239 2.50 6.35 5.02
CA THR A 239 1.84 7.49 5.65
C THR A 239 0.55 7.08 6.35
N GLY A 240 0.03 7.95 7.18
CA GLY A 240 -1.33 7.88 7.70
C GLY A 240 -1.59 6.85 8.78
N PHE A 241 -0.58 6.25 9.43
CA PHE A 241 -0.83 5.28 10.49
C PHE A 241 -1.65 5.86 11.64
N SER A 242 -1.44 7.13 12.00
CA SER A 242 -2.20 7.83 13.06
C SER A 242 -3.72 7.91 12.77
N ARG A 243 -4.13 7.77 11.50
CA ARG A 243 -5.55 7.77 11.12
C ARG A 243 -6.29 6.53 11.58
N LEU A 244 -5.57 5.43 11.82
CA LEU A 244 -6.17 4.22 12.38
C LEU A 244 -6.79 4.47 13.75
N LEU A 245 -6.32 5.47 14.49
CA LEU A 245 -6.88 5.84 15.80
C LEU A 245 -8.33 6.38 15.72
N PHE A 246 -8.81 6.75 14.54
CA PHE A 246 -10.22 7.11 14.34
C PHE A 246 -11.17 5.90 14.37
N TYR A 247 -10.63 4.68 14.20
CA TYR A 247 -11.42 3.47 14.32
C TYR A 247 -11.48 3.01 15.78
N SER A 248 -12.70 2.73 16.29
CA SER A 248 -12.87 2.20 17.64
C SER A 248 -12.20 0.85 17.86
N ASP A 249 -11.98 0.10 16.79
CA ASP A 249 -11.30 -1.20 16.79
C ASP A 249 -9.84 -1.06 17.29
N PHE A 250 -9.18 0.04 17.00
CA PHE A 250 -7.79 0.31 17.40
C PHE A 250 -7.66 1.00 18.78
N GLN A 251 -8.73 1.08 19.58
CA GLN A 251 -8.64 1.40 20.99
C GLN A 251 -8.01 0.25 21.81
N ASP A 252 -8.05 -0.97 21.27
CA ASP A 252 -7.26 -2.09 21.82
C ASP A 252 -5.79 -1.89 21.45
N THR A 253 -4.96 -1.66 22.49
CA THR A 253 -3.53 -1.42 22.34
C THR A 253 -2.77 -2.60 21.75
N ASN A 254 -3.20 -3.84 21.99
CA ASN A 254 -2.56 -5.04 21.44
C ASN A 254 -2.80 -5.13 19.93
N LEU A 255 -4.03 -4.81 19.51
CA LEU A 255 -4.40 -4.77 18.11
C LEU A 255 -3.67 -3.66 17.37
N LEU A 256 -3.56 -2.49 17.99
CA LEU A 256 -2.80 -1.38 17.44
C LEU A 256 -1.31 -1.74 17.31
N ALA A 257 -0.72 -2.33 18.34
CA ALA A 257 0.70 -2.72 18.36
C ALA A 257 1.02 -3.77 17.29
N SER A 258 0.19 -4.81 17.14
CA SER A 258 0.39 -5.84 16.09
C SER A 258 0.28 -5.27 14.68
N SER A 259 -0.66 -4.35 14.47
CA SER A 259 -0.83 -3.68 13.17
C SER A 259 0.30 -2.70 12.87
N LEU A 260 0.82 -2.00 13.90
CA LEU A 260 1.98 -1.14 13.78
C LEU A 260 3.23 -1.95 13.44
N SER A 261 3.46 -3.06 14.13
CA SER A 261 4.59 -3.96 13.86
C SER A 261 4.61 -4.45 12.41
N LEU A 262 3.44 -4.81 11.84
CA LEU A 262 3.33 -5.16 10.43
C LEU A 262 3.65 -3.96 9.53
N PHE A 263 3.09 -2.78 9.82
CA PHE A 263 3.27 -1.57 9.02
C PHE A 263 4.71 -1.03 9.04
N GLU A 264 5.40 -1.19 10.16
CA GLU A 264 6.81 -0.81 10.31
C GLU A 264 7.76 -1.76 9.57
N ASN A 265 7.36 -3.02 9.39
CA ASN A 265 8.14 -4.01 8.68
C ASN A 265 8.15 -3.73 7.16
N ALA A 266 9.17 -2.99 6.71
CA ALA A 266 9.31 -2.63 5.30
C ALA A 266 9.40 -3.86 4.37
N HIS A 267 9.98 -4.96 4.84
CA HIS A 267 10.08 -6.20 4.05
C HIS A 267 8.70 -6.79 3.78
N SER A 268 7.88 -6.94 4.82
CA SER A 268 6.51 -7.46 4.70
C SER A 268 5.64 -6.58 3.80
N MET A 269 5.74 -5.25 3.94
CA MET A 269 5.01 -4.32 3.08
C MET A 269 5.42 -4.46 1.60
N ARG A 270 6.72 -4.60 1.33
CA ARG A 270 7.22 -4.84 -0.04
C ARG A 270 6.74 -6.16 -0.61
N LEU A 271 6.70 -7.24 0.19
CA LEU A 271 6.18 -8.54 -0.25
C LEU A 271 4.71 -8.45 -0.66
N LEU A 272 3.86 -7.83 0.14
CA LEU A 272 2.44 -7.61 -0.16
C LEU A 272 2.24 -6.83 -1.47
N LEU A 273 3.02 -5.74 -1.67
CA LEU A 273 2.96 -4.96 -2.90
C LEU A 273 3.52 -5.73 -4.11
N LYS A 274 4.58 -6.51 -3.92
CA LYS A 274 5.17 -7.35 -4.96
C LYS A 274 4.21 -8.43 -5.43
N GLU A 275 3.53 -9.09 -4.51
CA GLU A 275 2.50 -10.10 -4.82
C GLU A 275 1.34 -9.49 -5.62
N CYS A 276 0.85 -8.32 -5.19
CA CYS A 276 -0.19 -7.59 -5.90
C CYS A 276 0.24 -7.23 -7.34
N LYS A 277 1.47 -6.71 -7.50
CA LYS A 277 2.02 -6.34 -8.81
C LYS A 277 2.16 -7.57 -9.73
N ALA A 278 2.64 -8.70 -9.20
CA ALA A 278 2.84 -9.94 -9.97
C ALA A 278 1.52 -10.49 -10.51
N LEU A 279 0.46 -10.45 -9.70
CA LEU A 279 -0.87 -10.94 -10.07
C LEU A 279 -1.68 -9.92 -10.88
N ASN A 280 -1.23 -8.68 -10.94
CA ASN A 280 -1.79 -7.61 -11.76
C ASN A 280 -3.29 -7.29 -11.52
N HIS A 281 -3.77 -7.45 -10.28
CA HIS A 281 -5.13 -7.09 -9.89
C HIS A 281 -5.21 -6.72 -8.40
N LEU A 282 -6.34 -6.13 -8.00
CA LEU A 282 -6.62 -5.81 -6.61
C LEU A 282 -6.60 -7.08 -5.76
N ARG A 283 -5.89 -7.02 -4.63
CA ARG A 283 -5.77 -8.10 -3.64
C ARG A 283 -6.16 -7.60 -2.26
N PHE A 284 -6.53 -8.53 -1.40
CA PHE A 284 -6.75 -8.25 0.01
C PHE A 284 -6.34 -9.45 0.88
N TRP A 285 -5.98 -9.13 2.09
CA TRP A 285 -5.66 -10.07 3.17
C TRP A 285 -6.39 -9.61 4.42
N ILE A 286 -7.04 -10.51 5.13
CA ILE A 286 -7.89 -10.23 6.28
C ILE A 286 -7.50 -11.13 7.45
N GLY A 287 -7.10 -10.54 8.58
CA GLY A 287 -6.77 -11.24 9.81
C GLY A 287 -5.68 -12.29 9.60
N ASP A 288 -6.01 -13.56 9.77
CA ASP A 288 -5.05 -14.67 9.69
C ASP A 288 -4.33 -14.82 8.35
N ASP A 289 -4.84 -14.26 7.26
CA ASP A 289 -4.14 -14.25 5.97
C ASP A 289 -2.80 -13.50 6.05
N LEU A 290 -2.67 -12.59 7.01
CA LEU A 290 -1.46 -11.80 7.23
C LEU A 290 -0.42 -12.50 8.11
N SER A 291 -0.71 -13.69 8.64
CA SER A 291 0.20 -14.43 9.51
C SER A 291 1.53 -14.80 8.84
N SER A 292 1.54 -14.98 7.52
CA SER A 292 2.76 -15.22 6.74
C SER A 292 3.65 -13.98 6.55
N PHE A 293 3.11 -12.79 6.81
CA PHE A 293 3.79 -11.50 6.67
C PHE A 293 4.13 -10.84 8.01
N ALA A 294 3.65 -11.39 9.11
CA ALA A 294 3.83 -10.85 10.45
C ALA A 294 4.23 -11.93 11.45
N ASN A 295 4.94 -11.54 12.50
CA ASN A 295 5.33 -12.47 13.59
C ASN A 295 4.16 -12.88 14.49
N SER A 296 3.02 -12.20 14.38
CA SER A 296 1.76 -12.47 15.09
C SER A 296 0.60 -12.33 14.11
N SER A 297 -0.54 -12.96 14.39
CA SER A 297 -1.76 -12.75 13.58
C SER A 297 -2.34 -11.37 13.84
N PRO A 298 -2.09 -10.38 12.97
CA PRO A 298 -2.61 -9.03 13.16
C PRO A 298 -4.11 -9.02 12.81
N ARG A 299 -4.95 -8.54 13.73
CA ARG A 299 -6.39 -8.35 13.47
C ARG A 299 -6.66 -7.10 12.65
N CYS A 300 -6.03 -7.02 11.50
CA CYS A 300 -6.19 -5.94 10.54
C CYS A 300 -6.45 -6.50 9.15
N SER A 301 -6.74 -5.62 8.23
CA SER A 301 -6.88 -5.94 6.80
C SER A 301 -5.92 -5.11 5.99
N VAL A 302 -5.38 -5.73 4.95
CA VAL A 302 -4.57 -5.07 3.93
C VAL A 302 -5.27 -5.23 2.59
N LEU A 303 -5.41 -4.13 1.86
CA LEU A 303 -5.91 -4.09 0.49
C LEU A 303 -4.82 -3.51 -0.39
N THR A 304 -4.56 -4.12 -1.54
CA THR A 304 -3.54 -3.62 -2.47
C THR A 304 -4.07 -3.57 -3.89
N ILE A 305 -3.59 -2.59 -4.67
CA ILE A 305 -3.91 -2.45 -6.08
C ILE A 305 -2.66 -2.01 -6.85
N PRO A 306 -2.37 -2.59 -8.04
CA PRO A 306 -1.28 -2.12 -8.88
C PRO A 306 -1.65 -0.79 -9.56
N TYR A 307 -0.62 -0.02 -9.96
CA TYR A 307 -0.78 1.11 -10.86
C TYR A 307 0.21 1.00 -12.02
N TYR A 308 -0.04 1.73 -13.09
CA TYR A 308 0.52 1.43 -14.40
C TYR A 308 1.22 2.62 -15.03
N ILE A 309 2.21 2.34 -15.87
CA ILE A 309 2.72 3.25 -16.90
C ILE A 309 2.55 2.53 -18.24
N ASN A 310 1.77 3.10 -19.15
CA ASN A 310 1.48 2.51 -20.45
C ASN A 310 1.04 1.03 -20.36
N TYR A 311 0.03 0.76 -19.52
CA TYR A 311 -0.54 -0.58 -19.26
C TYR A 311 0.41 -1.61 -18.62
N LYS A 312 1.63 -1.23 -18.27
CA LYS A 312 2.55 -2.11 -17.53
C LYS A 312 2.51 -1.78 -16.04
N PRO A 313 2.32 -2.76 -15.15
CA PRO A 313 2.29 -2.52 -13.71
C PRO A 313 3.70 -2.14 -13.23
N VAL A 314 3.87 -0.92 -12.74
CA VAL A 314 5.16 -0.38 -12.32
C VAL A 314 5.32 -0.34 -10.81
N GLY A 315 4.22 -0.19 -10.09
CA GLY A 315 4.17 -0.18 -8.64
C GLY A 315 2.81 -0.65 -8.15
N ALA A 316 2.64 -0.63 -6.85
CA ALA A 316 1.37 -0.92 -6.20
C ALA A 316 1.17 -0.01 -4.99
N VAL A 317 -0.08 0.22 -4.63
CA VAL A 317 -0.47 0.91 -3.40
C VAL A 317 -1.23 -0.03 -2.51
N GLY A 318 -1.03 0.09 -1.20
CA GLY A 318 -1.72 -0.68 -0.19
C GLY A 318 -2.37 0.20 0.88
N LEU A 319 -3.51 -0.25 1.37
CA LEU A 319 -4.19 0.28 2.55
C LEU A 319 -4.08 -0.74 3.68
N LEU A 320 -3.82 -0.27 4.90
CA LEU A 320 -3.95 -1.05 6.12
C LEU A 320 -5.00 -0.40 7.01
N GLY A 321 -5.93 -1.20 7.49
CA GLY A 321 -7.01 -0.77 8.37
C GLY A 321 -7.55 -1.93 9.23
N PRO A 322 -8.59 -1.73 10.06
CA PRO A 322 -9.21 -2.80 10.82
C PRO A 322 -9.85 -3.85 9.91
N THR A 323 -10.15 -5.05 10.46
CA THR A 323 -10.89 -6.07 9.69
C THR A 323 -12.28 -5.60 9.25
N ARG A 324 -12.87 -4.68 10.00
CA ARG A 324 -14.18 -4.07 9.74
C ARG A 324 -14.08 -2.87 8.80
N LEU A 325 -13.57 -3.08 7.57
CA LEU A 325 -13.49 -2.04 6.55
C LEU A 325 -14.73 -2.03 5.63
N PRO A 326 -15.12 -0.88 5.08
CA PRO A 326 -16.17 -0.78 4.05
C PRO A 326 -15.62 -1.22 2.67
N TYR A 327 -15.29 -2.52 2.52
CA TYR A 327 -14.61 -3.10 1.38
C TYR A 327 -15.19 -2.69 0.03
N ARG A 328 -16.54 -2.72 -0.11
CA ARG A 328 -17.24 -2.36 -1.34
C ARG A 328 -16.88 -0.96 -1.82
N GLY A 329 -16.95 0.03 -0.93
CA GLY A 329 -16.60 1.41 -1.25
C GLY A 329 -15.09 1.60 -1.47
N LEU A 330 -14.26 0.90 -0.68
CA LEU A 330 -12.80 0.99 -0.80
C LEU A 330 -12.29 0.36 -2.10
N PHE A 331 -12.88 -0.74 -2.58
CA PHE A 331 -12.47 -1.33 -3.86
C PHE A 331 -12.72 -0.37 -5.02
N SER A 332 -13.89 0.29 -5.05
CA SER A 332 -14.21 1.28 -6.07
C SER A 332 -13.29 2.51 -5.99
N LEU A 333 -13.00 2.98 -4.78
CA LEU A 333 -12.11 4.10 -4.54
C LEU A 333 -10.66 3.78 -4.93
N LEU A 334 -10.18 2.58 -4.59
CA LEU A 334 -8.82 2.12 -4.96
C LEU A 334 -8.67 1.98 -6.47
N LYS A 335 -9.66 1.45 -7.19
CA LYS A 335 -9.66 1.40 -8.65
C LYS A 335 -9.55 2.81 -9.24
N LEU A 336 -10.40 3.73 -8.77
CA LEU A 336 -10.36 5.13 -9.19
C LEU A 336 -9.01 5.80 -8.90
N PHE A 337 -8.43 5.56 -7.73
CA PHE A 337 -7.12 6.05 -7.36
C PHE A 337 -6.02 5.51 -8.29
N SER A 338 -6.00 4.19 -8.51
CA SER A 338 -5.06 3.54 -9.41
C SER A 338 -5.12 4.12 -10.83
N ASP A 339 -6.32 4.32 -11.37
CA ASP A 339 -6.52 4.91 -12.69
C ASP A 339 -5.97 6.35 -12.75
N CYS A 340 -6.30 7.18 -11.75
CA CYS A 340 -5.84 8.57 -11.70
C CYS A 340 -4.31 8.69 -11.60
N ILE A 341 -3.66 7.93 -10.73
CA ILE A 341 -2.19 7.98 -10.63
C ILE A 341 -1.52 7.38 -11.86
N SER A 342 -2.07 6.31 -12.44
CA SER A 342 -1.55 5.70 -13.67
C SER A 342 -1.57 6.68 -14.84
N GLU A 343 -2.70 7.38 -15.02
CA GLU A 343 -2.85 8.42 -16.05
C GLU A 343 -1.85 9.56 -15.84
N THR A 344 -1.76 10.07 -14.62
CA THR A 344 -0.88 11.20 -14.28
C THR A 344 0.59 10.85 -14.41
N VAL A 345 1.02 9.71 -13.87
CA VAL A 345 2.42 9.25 -13.96
C VAL A 345 2.78 8.98 -15.43
N THR A 346 1.91 8.30 -16.18
CA THR A 346 2.13 8.05 -17.61
C THR A 346 2.33 9.36 -18.37
N LYS A 347 1.40 10.34 -18.21
CA LYS A 347 1.49 11.66 -18.84
C LYS A 347 2.82 12.34 -18.56
N ASN A 348 3.26 12.38 -17.28
CA ASN A 348 4.50 13.05 -16.90
C ASN A 348 5.75 12.32 -17.43
N VAL A 349 5.79 10.99 -17.36
CA VAL A 349 6.88 10.18 -17.91
C VAL A 349 7.09 10.48 -19.41
N TYR A 350 6.02 10.51 -20.18
CA TYR A 350 6.12 10.82 -21.62
C TYR A 350 6.42 12.30 -21.89
N LYS A 351 5.77 13.21 -21.17
CA LYS A 351 5.99 14.65 -21.34
C LYS A 351 7.43 15.05 -21.08
N PHE A 352 8.05 14.50 -20.04
CA PHE A 352 9.40 14.84 -19.62
C PHE A 352 10.46 13.85 -20.11
N LYS A 353 10.07 12.86 -20.94
CA LYS A 353 10.95 11.81 -21.49
C LYS A 353 11.76 11.08 -20.41
N ILE A 354 11.05 10.67 -19.37
CA ILE A 354 11.65 9.98 -18.22
C ILE A 354 11.74 8.49 -18.55
N ASP A 355 12.93 7.90 -18.42
CA ASP A 355 13.10 6.45 -18.47
C ASP A 355 12.91 5.86 -17.07
N TYR A 356 12.34 4.67 -17.00
CA TYR A 356 12.16 3.96 -15.74
C TYR A 356 12.48 2.48 -15.90
N ARG A 357 13.12 1.90 -14.87
CA ARG A 357 13.44 0.46 -14.85
C ARG A 357 12.36 -0.31 -14.13
N GLN A 358 11.97 -1.41 -14.75
CA GLN A 358 11.23 -2.45 -14.06
C GLN A 358 12.26 -3.48 -13.54
N PRO A 359 12.20 -3.86 -12.25
CA PRO A 359 12.96 -5.02 -11.81
C PRO A 359 12.50 -6.22 -12.65
N GLU A 360 13.44 -6.90 -13.33
CA GLU A 360 13.14 -8.14 -14.04
C GLU A 360 12.49 -9.12 -13.06
N GLN A 361 11.45 -9.80 -13.52
CA GLN A 361 10.87 -10.91 -12.77
C GLN A 361 11.94 -11.97 -12.61
N SER A 362 12.64 -11.97 -11.48
CA SER A 362 13.68 -12.96 -11.24
C SER A 362 13.06 -14.35 -11.21
N LEU A 363 13.74 -15.30 -11.84
CA LEU A 363 13.41 -16.74 -11.90
C LEU A 363 13.16 -17.41 -10.53
N TYR A 364 13.38 -16.70 -9.43
CA TYR A 364 13.13 -17.15 -8.06
C TYR A 364 11.64 -17.28 -7.70
N LEU A 365 10.73 -16.57 -8.39
CA LEU A 365 9.28 -16.66 -8.12
C LEU A 365 8.69 -18.03 -8.43
N LYS A 366 9.25 -18.77 -9.38
CA LYS A 366 8.72 -20.13 -9.75
C LYS A 366 8.84 -21.17 -8.65
N LYS A 367 9.73 -20.99 -7.68
CA LYS A 367 9.95 -21.95 -6.59
C LYS A 367 9.11 -21.65 -5.35
N GLU A 368 8.80 -20.38 -5.09
CA GLU A 368 7.94 -19.96 -3.97
C GLU A 368 6.44 -19.99 -4.32
N GLU A 369 6.07 -19.75 -5.59
CA GLU A 369 4.68 -19.91 -6.05
C GLU A 369 4.13 -21.33 -5.81
N SER A 370 4.99 -22.36 -5.90
CA SER A 370 4.57 -23.76 -5.62
C SER A 370 4.27 -24.03 -4.14
N LEU A 371 4.82 -23.22 -3.22
CA LEU A 371 4.60 -23.35 -1.77
C LEU A 371 3.38 -22.57 -1.29
N LEU A 372 3.11 -21.39 -1.88
CA LEU A 372 1.99 -20.52 -1.50
C LEU A 372 0.66 -20.96 -2.14
N ILE A 373 0.68 -21.50 -3.35
CA ILE A 373 -0.51 -22.05 -4.03
C ILE A 373 -1.03 -23.31 -3.33
N GLY A 374 -0.16 -24.02 -2.60
CA GLY A 374 -0.56 -25.21 -1.83
C GLY A 374 -1.46 -24.93 -0.63
N GLN A 375 -1.46 -23.70 -0.10
CA GLN A 375 -2.24 -23.33 1.09
C GLN A 375 -3.53 -22.56 0.78
N SER A 376 -3.72 -22.04 -0.42
CA SER A 376 -4.94 -21.28 -0.81
C SER A 376 -6.01 -22.13 -1.52
N ARG A 377 -5.89 -23.45 -1.54
CA ARG A 377 -6.92 -24.36 -2.07
C ARG A 377 -8.01 -24.68 -1.03
N PHE A 378 -8.72 -23.67 -0.57
CA PHE A 378 -10.11 -23.81 -0.12
C PHE A 378 -11.04 -23.07 -1.07
N LEU A 379 -10.99 -23.46 -2.34
CA LEU A 379 -12.09 -23.21 -3.26
C LEU A 379 -13.10 -24.33 -3.04
N ILE A 380 -14.33 -23.97 -2.74
CA ILE A 380 -15.49 -24.85 -2.82
C ILE A 380 -15.52 -25.39 -4.24
N GLU A 381 -14.97 -26.59 -4.45
CA GLU A 381 -15.18 -27.33 -5.68
C GLU A 381 -16.68 -27.66 -5.75
N ASP A 382 -17.31 -27.11 -6.77
CA ASP A 382 -18.65 -27.45 -7.22
C ASP A 382 -18.70 -28.95 -7.58
N LYS A 383 -19.03 -29.79 -6.60
CA LYS A 383 -19.35 -31.19 -6.89
C LYS A 383 -20.75 -31.23 -7.45
N ARG A 384 -20.87 -31.21 -8.76
CA ARG A 384 -22.07 -31.70 -9.47
C ARG A 384 -21.92 -33.20 -9.67
N PRO A 385 -23.05 -33.98 -9.45
CA PRO A 385 -23.09 -35.37 -9.82
C PRO A 385 -23.14 -35.54 -11.34
#